data_60b410f911de0d92fc5c579e6b39f345
#
_entry.id   60b410f911de0d92fc5c579e6b39f345
#
_cell.length_a   1.000
_cell.length_b   1.000
_cell.length_c   1.000
_cell.angle_alpha   90.00
_cell.angle_beta   90.00
_cell.angle_gamma   90.00
#
_symmetry.space_group_name_H-M   'P 1'
#
loop_
_entity.id
_entity.type
_entity.pdbx_description
1 polymer ?
#
loop_
_entity_poly.entity_id
_entity_poly.type
_entity_poly.pdbx_seq_one_letter_code
_entity_poly.pdbx_strand_id
1 'polypeptide(L)'
;MQVLYVFPCIYQQKSLPLHFPQKETPEISAALKKDNQFMNWIILIIAGLCETGFAFCLGKGNLATGSKAVFWYAAFAILCLLSMVLLTKATKTIPLGTAYPIWTGIGAVGTVLIGIFVFKEPAMFWRLFFICTLILSIIGLKFVS
;
A
#
# COMPACT_ATOMS: atom_id res chain seq x y z
N MET A 1 -25.80 -1.68 8.33
CA MET A 1 -25.80 -0.24 8.10
C MET A 1 -25.31 0.49 9.35
N GLN A 2 -24.11 0.22 9.84
CA GLN A 2 -23.47 0.86 11.02
C GLN A 2 -21.95 0.67 11.03
N VAL A 3 -21.26 1.03 9.95
CA VAL A 3 -19.77 1.00 9.88
C VAL A 3 -19.20 2.40 9.60
N LEU A 4 -20.03 3.44 9.60
CA LEU A 4 -19.68 4.79 9.12
C LEU A 4 -19.35 5.80 10.25
N TYR A 5 -19.23 5.38 11.53
CA TYR A 5 -19.06 6.32 12.65
C TYR A 5 -17.76 6.22 13.45
N VAL A 6 -16.75 5.47 12.98
CA VAL A 6 -15.48 5.34 13.74
C VAL A 6 -14.38 6.32 13.25
N PHE A 7 -14.58 7.07 12.18
CA PHE A 7 -13.55 7.89 11.55
C PHE A 7 -13.48 9.40 11.86
N PRO A 8 -14.33 10.05 12.67
CA PRO A 8 -14.12 11.49 12.91
C PRO A 8 -13.13 11.85 14.02
N CYS A 9 -12.57 10.88 14.77
CA CYS A 9 -11.76 11.20 15.95
C CYS A 9 -10.25 11.35 15.73
N ILE A 10 -9.73 11.07 14.51
CA ILE A 10 -8.27 11.11 14.26
C ILE A 10 -7.81 12.43 13.62
N TYR A 11 -8.74 13.30 13.19
CA TYR A 11 -8.35 14.52 12.45
C TYR A 11 -8.23 15.77 13.31
N GLN A 12 -8.41 15.69 14.63
CA GLN A 12 -8.33 16.87 15.51
C GLN A 12 -7.23 16.75 16.56
N GLN A 13 -6.00 16.47 16.13
CA GLN A 13 -4.86 16.76 16.98
C GLN A 13 -4.46 18.22 16.80
N LYS A 14 -5.19 19.07 17.51
CA LYS A 14 -4.88 20.47 17.74
C LYS A 14 -3.47 20.58 18.30
N SER A 15 -2.59 21.21 17.53
CA SER A 15 -1.22 21.53 17.87
C SER A 15 -1.14 22.25 19.22
N LEU A 16 -0.54 21.61 20.23
CA LEU A 16 0.03 22.34 21.37
C LEU A 16 1.27 23.11 20.86
N PRO A 17 1.36 24.41 21.08
CA PRO A 17 2.55 25.15 20.70
C PRO A 17 3.63 24.97 21.77
N LEU A 18 4.46 23.94 21.66
CA LEU A 18 5.78 23.95 22.27
C LEU A 18 6.71 24.74 21.35
N HIS A 19 6.78 26.03 21.60
CA HIS A 19 7.63 26.98 20.91
C HIS A 19 9.10 26.73 21.30
N PHE A 20 9.80 25.90 20.52
CA PHE A 20 11.25 25.96 20.42
C PHE A 20 11.59 26.73 19.16
N PRO A 21 12.32 27.87 19.23
CA PRO A 21 12.74 28.61 18.05
C PRO A 21 13.93 27.89 17.41
N GLN A 22 13.68 26.84 16.67
CA GLN A 22 14.60 26.37 15.64
C GLN A 22 14.38 27.28 14.43
N LYS A 23 15.33 28.17 14.19
CA LYS A 23 15.42 29.02 13.00
C LYS A 23 15.81 28.13 11.82
N GLU A 24 14.89 27.24 11.43
CA GLU A 24 15.03 26.47 10.18
C GLU A 24 14.87 27.46 9.03
N THR A 25 15.93 27.61 8.24
CA THR A 25 15.84 28.39 7.01
C THR A 25 14.79 27.75 6.09
N PRO A 26 13.97 28.55 5.37
CA PRO A 26 12.90 28.01 4.52
C PRO A 26 13.42 26.98 3.49
N GLU A 27 14.68 27.04 3.11
CA GLU A 27 15.33 26.08 2.22
C GLU A 27 15.52 24.69 2.86
N ILE A 28 15.95 24.65 4.13
CA ILE A 28 16.14 23.39 4.88
C ILE A 28 14.78 22.71 5.11
N SER A 29 13.76 23.49 5.48
CA SER A 29 12.39 22.99 5.64
C SER A 29 11.81 22.40 4.35
N ALA A 30 12.05 23.07 3.21
CA ALA A 30 11.61 22.59 1.89
C ALA A 30 12.35 21.30 1.46
N ALA A 31 13.66 21.22 1.72
CA ALA A 31 14.46 20.04 1.41
C ALA A 31 14.02 18.82 2.24
N LEU A 32 13.83 18.99 3.56
CA LEU A 32 13.33 17.94 4.45
C LEU A 32 11.92 17.47 4.06
N LYS A 33 11.05 18.37 3.63
CA LYS A 33 9.71 18.03 3.15
C LYS A 33 9.77 17.21 1.85
N LYS A 34 10.69 17.52 0.95
CA LYS A 34 10.91 16.79 -0.31
C LYS A 34 11.45 15.39 -0.06
N ASP A 35 12.43 15.25 0.85
CA ASP A 35 13.00 13.94 1.23
C ASP A 35 11.96 13.06 1.92
N ASN A 36 11.14 13.61 2.81
CA ASN A 36 10.05 12.89 3.45
C ASN A 36 8.99 12.44 2.45
N GLN A 37 8.70 13.25 1.44
CA GLN A 37 7.74 12.88 0.40
C GLN A 37 8.27 11.72 -0.45
N PHE A 38 9.53 11.77 -0.88
CA PHE A 38 10.15 10.68 -1.64
C PHE A 38 10.18 9.37 -0.83
N MET A 39 10.56 9.44 0.44
CA MET A 39 10.55 8.28 1.34
C MET A 39 9.16 7.65 1.47
N ASN A 40 8.11 8.46 1.56
CA ASN A 40 6.73 7.95 1.68
C ASN A 40 6.23 7.31 0.38
N TRP A 41 6.72 7.72 -0.78
CA TRP A 41 6.47 7.00 -2.04
C TRP A 41 7.11 5.60 -2.04
N ILE A 42 8.34 5.46 -1.53
CA ILE A 42 8.99 4.15 -1.38
C ILE A 42 8.21 3.27 -0.41
N ILE A 43 7.79 3.83 0.72
CA ILE A 43 6.96 3.11 1.71
C ILE A 43 5.66 2.62 1.08
N LEU A 44 5.01 3.43 0.25
CA LEU A 44 3.79 3.05 -0.47
C LEU A 44 4.01 1.88 -1.42
N ILE A 45 5.12 1.89 -2.17
CA ILE A 45 5.48 0.78 -3.06
C ILE A 45 5.73 -0.50 -2.26
N ILE A 46 6.47 -0.41 -1.16
CA ILE A 46 6.72 -1.56 -0.28
C ILE A 46 5.40 -2.09 0.31
N ALA A 47 4.48 -1.21 0.70
CA ALA A 47 3.15 -1.61 1.18
C ALA A 47 2.38 -2.41 0.11
N GLY A 48 2.40 -1.97 -1.15
CA GLY A 48 1.78 -2.70 -2.28
C GLY A 48 2.46 -4.04 -2.57
N LEU A 49 3.78 -4.14 -2.41
CA LEU A 49 4.50 -5.42 -2.52
C LEU A 49 4.15 -6.37 -1.37
N CYS A 50 3.96 -5.86 -0.15
CA CYS A 50 3.46 -6.66 0.97
C CYS A 50 2.04 -7.20 0.69
N GLU A 51 1.19 -6.43 -0.01
CA GLU A 51 -0.13 -6.89 -0.46
C GLU A 51 0.01 -8.09 -1.39
N THR A 52 0.89 -8.02 -2.37
CA THR A 52 1.24 -9.15 -3.24
C THR A 52 1.74 -10.35 -2.42
N GLY A 53 2.56 -10.12 -1.40
CA GLY A 53 3.09 -11.16 -0.52
C GLY A 53 2.00 -11.86 0.29
N PHE A 54 1.05 -11.12 0.87
CA PHE A 54 -0.02 -11.78 1.61
C PHE A 54 -1.00 -12.51 0.69
N ALA A 55 -1.25 -12.03 -0.52
CA ALA A 55 -2.04 -12.76 -1.52
C ALA A 55 -1.37 -14.09 -1.91
N PHE A 56 -0.04 -14.11 -2.05
CA PHE A 56 0.72 -15.36 -2.24
C PHE A 56 0.56 -16.31 -1.06
N CYS A 57 0.70 -15.82 0.19
CA CYS A 57 0.54 -16.64 1.39
C CYS A 57 -0.88 -17.22 1.48
N LEU A 58 -1.91 -16.44 1.13
CA LEU A 58 -3.29 -16.89 1.07
C LEU A 58 -3.46 -18.03 0.06
N GLY A 59 -2.92 -17.87 -1.16
CA GLY A 59 -2.97 -18.91 -2.20
C GLY A 59 -2.26 -20.20 -1.77
N LYS A 60 -1.10 -20.12 -1.12
CA LYS A 60 -0.40 -21.29 -0.56
C LYS A 60 -1.14 -21.90 0.61
N GLY A 61 -1.76 -21.10 1.47
CA GLY A 61 -2.57 -21.57 2.59
C GLY A 61 -3.76 -22.40 2.13
N ASN A 62 -4.44 -21.98 1.06
CA ASN A 62 -5.58 -22.70 0.48
C ASN A 62 -5.19 -24.06 -0.13
N LEU A 63 -3.94 -24.23 -0.55
CA LEU A 63 -3.41 -25.49 -1.10
C LEU A 63 -2.78 -26.39 -0.03
N ALA A 64 -2.52 -25.89 1.16
CA ALA A 64 -1.88 -26.60 2.24
C ALA A 64 -2.92 -27.19 3.20
N THR A 65 -2.53 -28.24 3.94
CA THR A 65 -3.36 -28.87 4.97
C THR A 65 -2.63 -28.97 6.29
N GLY A 66 -3.39 -29.03 7.40
CA GLY A 66 -2.83 -29.17 8.75
C GLY A 66 -1.93 -28.00 9.17
N SER A 67 -0.85 -28.28 9.87
CA SER A 67 0.07 -27.28 10.42
C SER A 67 0.69 -26.35 9.37
N LYS A 68 0.87 -26.84 8.13
CA LYS A 68 1.39 -26.01 7.03
C LYS A 68 0.40 -24.92 6.63
N ALA A 69 -0.90 -25.20 6.62
CA ALA A 69 -1.93 -24.22 6.34
C ALA A 69 -1.92 -23.12 7.40
N VAL A 70 -1.83 -23.47 8.68
CA VAL A 70 -1.75 -22.51 9.80
C VAL A 70 -0.55 -21.58 9.64
N PHE A 71 0.61 -22.11 9.27
CA PHE A 71 1.81 -21.29 9.02
C PHE A 71 1.57 -20.25 7.92
N TRP A 72 0.96 -20.65 6.78
CA TRP A 72 0.69 -19.73 5.68
C TRP A 72 -0.34 -18.67 6.04
N TYR A 73 -1.38 -19.01 6.80
CA TYR A 73 -2.37 -18.05 7.26
C TYR A 73 -1.80 -17.09 8.32
N ALA A 74 -0.88 -17.54 9.17
CA ALA A 74 -0.17 -16.66 10.09
C ALA A 74 0.72 -15.66 9.34
N ALA A 75 1.46 -16.14 8.33
CA ALA A 75 2.26 -15.27 7.46
C ALA A 75 1.38 -14.25 6.69
N PHE A 76 0.22 -14.68 6.18
CA PHE A 76 -0.78 -13.81 5.59
C PHE A 76 -1.19 -12.68 6.55
N ALA A 77 -1.57 -13.02 7.79
CA ALA A 77 -2.02 -12.05 8.78
C ALA A 77 -0.92 -11.02 9.11
N ILE A 78 0.33 -11.47 9.29
CA ILE A 78 1.47 -10.59 9.59
C ILE A 78 1.73 -9.63 8.42
N LEU A 79 1.79 -10.12 7.19
CA LEU A 79 2.02 -9.29 6.01
C LEU A 79 0.87 -8.31 5.75
N CYS A 80 -0.37 -8.72 6.00
CA CYS A 80 -1.55 -7.87 5.89
C CYS A 80 -1.48 -6.70 6.88
N LEU A 81 -1.18 -6.97 8.16
CA LEU A 81 -1.00 -5.94 9.17
C LEU A 81 0.16 -4.99 8.81
N LEU A 82 1.30 -5.53 8.38
CA LEU A 82 2.45 -4.74 7.96
C LEU A 82 2.10 -3.82 6.78
N SER A 83 1.40 -4.34 5.77
CA SER A 83 0.95 -3.57 4.61
C SER A 83 0.06 -2.40 5.04
N MET A 84 -0.90 -2.62 5.94
CA MET A 84 -1.80 -1.58 6.45
C MET A 84 -1.05 -0.50 7.24
N VAL A 85 -0.08 -0.89 8.09
CA VAL A 85 0.75 0.06 8.84
C VAL A 85 1.59 0.92 7.90
N LEU A 86 2.21 0.32 6.88
CA LEU A 86 2.99 1.05 5.88
C LEU A 86 2.11 1.99 5.05
N LEU A 87 0.93 1.55 4.63
CA LEU A 87 -0.03 2.41 3.92
C LEU A 87 -0.44 3.61 4.78
N THR A 88 -0.79 3.39 6.05
CA THR A 88 -1.13 4.46 7.00
C THR A 88 0.01 5.47 7.16
N LYS A 89 1.25 5.01 7.15
CA LYS A 89 2.43 5.88 7.21
C LYS A 89 2.58 6.70 5.92
N ALA A 90 2.40 6.09 4.76
CA ALA A 90 2.51 6.77 3.47
C ALA A 90 1.43 7.85 3.29
N THR A 91 0.20 7.61 3.76
CA THR A 91 -0.92 8.55 3.66
C THR A 91 -0.80 9.79 4.55
N LYS A 92 0.24 9.88 5.39
CA LYS A 92 0.52 11.12 6.15
C LYS A 92 0.96 12.28 5.25
N THR A 93 1.55 12.00 4.08
CA THR A 93 2.04 13.01 3.14
C THR A 93 1.43 12.88 1.75
N ILE A 94 0.97 11.69 1.38
CA ILE A 94 0.33 11.44 0.09
C ILE A 94 -1.19 11.43 0.31
N PRO A 95 -1.98 12.19 -0.47
CA PRO A 95 -3.44 12.17 -0.36
C PRO A 95 -3.99 10.75 -0.48
N LEU A 96 -4.96 10.39 0.37
CA LEU A 96 -5.54 9.04 0.41
C LEU A 96 -6.10 8.60 -0.94
N GLY A 97 -6.75 9.53 -1.67
CA GLY A 97 -7.30 9.28 -3.00
C GLY A 97 -6.25 8.94 -4.06
N THR A 98 -4.97 9.24 -3.82
CA THR A 98 -3.84 8.85 -4.68
C THR A 98 -3.14 7.60 -4.13
N ALA A 99 -2.85 7.58 -2.83
CA ALA A 99 -2.11 6.49 -2.20
C ALA A 99 -2.85 5.15 -2.30
N TYR A 100 -4.14 5.14 -2.01
CA TYR A 100 -4.93 3.91 -1.97
C TYR A 100 -5.06 3.23 -3.36
N PRO A 101 -5.44 3.92 -4.46
CA PRO A 101 -5.47 3.31 -5.78
C PRO A 101 -4.11 2.82 -6.27
N ILE A 102 -3.02 3.51 -5.93
CA ILE A 102 -1.67 3.07 -6.31
C ILE A 102 -1.27 1.81 -5.54
N TRP A 103 -1.49 1.78 -4.23
CA TRP A 103 -1.23 0.62 -3.39
C TRP A 103 -2.00 -0.61 -3.84
N THR A 104 -3.33 -0.51 -4.01
CA THR A 104 -4.17 -1.62 -4.50
C THR A 104 -3.81 -2.04 -5.91
N GLY A 105 -3.43 -1.10 -6.77
CA GLY A 105 -3.02 -1.38 -8.13
C GLY A 105 -1.70 -2.17 -8.19
N ILE A 106 -0.70 -1.81 -7.38
CA ILE A 106 0.55 -2.58 -7.27
C ILE A 106 0.25 -4.00 -6.77
N GLY A 107 -0.57 -4.12 -5.72
CA GLY A 107 -0.99 -5.41 -5.17
C GLY A 107 -1.73 -6.27 -6.19
N ALA A 108 -2.67 -5.69 -6.93
CA ALA A 108 -3.45 -6.38 -7.97
C ALA A 108 -2.56 -6.91 -9.11
N VAL A 109 -1.67 -6.06 -9.64
CA VAL A 109 -0.70 -6.45 -10.68
C VAL A 109 0.19 -7.58 -10.18
N GLY A 110 0.78 -7.42 -8.99
CA GLY A 110 1.64 -8.42 -8.39
C GLY A 110 0.93 -9.75 -8.15
N THR A 111 -0.31 -9.72 -7.66
CA THR A 111 -1.13 -10.93 -7.43
C THR A 111 -1.40 -11.69 -8.73
N VAL A 112 -1.68 -10.98 -9.83
CA VAL A 112 -1.88 -11.63 -11.13
C VAL A 112 -0.60 -12.25 -11.66
N LEU A 113 0.55 -11.57 -11.51
CA LEU A 113 1.85 -12.14 -11.89
C LEU A 113 2.13 -13.41 -11.09
N ILE A 114 1.89 -13.40 -9.79
CA ILE A 114 2.02 -14.62 -8.95
C ILE A 114 1.03 -15.72 -9.40
N GLY A 115 -0.21 -15.36 -9.71
CA GLY A 115 -1.20 -16.29 -10.25
C GLY A 115 -0.68 -17.03 -11.48
N ILE A 116 -0.14 -16.31 -12.43
CA ILE A 116 0.38 -16.87 -13.69
C ILE A 116 1.66 -17.69 -13.45
N PHE A 117 2.68 -17.12 -12.77
CA PHE A 117 4.00 -17.76 -12.68
C PHE A 117 4.09 -18.85 -11.61
N VAL A 118 3.41 -18.66 -10.47
CA VAL A 118 3.50 -19.58 -9.32
C VAL A 118 2.35 -20.57 -9.31
N PHE A 119 1.12 -20.09 -9.51
CA PHE A 119 -0.07 -20.95 -9.49
C PHE A 119 -0.42 -21.50 -10.87
N LYS A 120 0.35 -21.13 -11.92
CA LYS A 120 0.18 -21.61 -13.31
C LYS A 120 -1.24 -21.35 -13.85
N GLU A 121 -1.83 -20.24 -13.44
CA GLU A 121 -3.12 -19.82 -13.99
C GLU A 121 -2.99 -19.45 -15.47
N PRO A 122 -4.02 -19.69 -16.30
CA PRO A 122 -3.96 -19.37 -17.72
C PRO A 122 -3.84 -17.85 -17.93
N ALA A 123 -2.83 -17.46 -18.70
CA ALA A 123 -2.62 -16.08 -19.12
C ALA A 123 -3.57 -15.72 -20.27
N MET A 124 -4.82 -15.37 -19.97
CA MET A 124 -5.78 -14.96 -20.97
C MET A 124 -5.45 -13.56 -21.50
N PHE A 125 -5.58 -13.34 -22.81
CA PHE A 125 -5.31 -12.05 -23.46
C PHE A 125 -6.07 -10.88 -22.80
N TRP A 126 -7.34 -11.03 -22.55
CA TRP A 126 -8.15 -9.99 -21.90
C TRP A 126 -7.71 -9.66 -20.48
N ARG A 127 -7.25 -10.65 -19.73
CA ARG A 127 -6.70 -10.44 -18.38
C ARG A 127 -5.44 -9.57 -18.43
N LEU A 128 -4.52 -9.87 -19.36
CA LEU A 128 -3.30 -9.08 -19.56
C LEU A 128 -3.60 -7.67 -20.07
N PHE A 129 -4.56 -7.54 -20.99
CA PHE A 129 -4.99 -6.23 -21.50
C PHE A 129 -5.48 -5.32 -20.36
N PHE A 130 -6.38 -5.81 -19.50
CA PHE A 130 -6.90 -5.01 -18.38
C PHE A 130 -5.83 -4.69 -17.33
N ILE A 131 -4.84 -5.55 -17.13
CA ILE A 131 -3.72 -5.27 -16.23
C ILE A 131 -2.82 -4.19 -16.80
N CYS A 132 -2.51 -4.21 -18.09
CA CYS A 132 -1.78 -3.14 -18.75
C CYS A 132 -2.51 -1.79 -18.61
N THR A 133 -3.82 -1.78 -18.82
CA THR A 133 -4.65 -0.60 -18.63
C THR A 133 -4.61 -0.09 -17.18
N LEU A 134 -4.66 -0.99 -16.20
CA LEU A 134 -4.54 -0.64 -14.79
C LEU A 134 -3.18 0.01 -14.48
N ILE A 135 -2.08 -0.55 -14.98
CA ILE A 135 -0.74 0.01 -14.81
C ILE A 135 -0.67 1.42 -15.39
N LEU A 136 -1.16 1.62 -16.61
CA LEU A 136 -1.20 2.93 -17.25
C LEU A 136 -2.02 3.94 -16.45
N SER A 137 -3.15 3.52 -15.89
CA SER A 137 -4.01 4.36 -15.04
C SER A 137 -3.30 4.77 -13.74
N ILE A 138 -2.55 3.87 -13.11
CA ILE A 138 -1.76 4.15 -11.90
C ILE A 138 -0.64 5.16 -12.19
N ILE A 139 0.05 4.99 -13.32
CA ILE A 139 1.10 5.92 -13.76
C ILE A 139 0.48 7.30 -14.02
N GLY A 140 -0.64 7.36 -14.75
CA GLY A 140 -1.38 8.59 -15.02
C GLY A 140 -1.80 9.30 -13.72
N LEU A 141 -2.32 8.58 -12.75
CA LEU A 141 -2.72 9.13 -11.45
C LEU A 141 -1.54 9.77 -10.70
N LYS A 142 -0.35 9.15 -10.79
CA LYS A 142 0.86 9.71 -10.18
C LYS A 142 1.29 11.04 -10.82
N PHE A 143 1.08 11.20 -12.13
CA PHE A 143 1.45 12.45 -12.83
C PHE A 143 0.49 13.61 -12.54
N VAL A 144 -0.77 13.31 -12.20
CA VAL A 144 -1.80 14.32 -11.92
C VAL A 144 -1.84 14.69 -10.43
N SER A 145 -1.23 13.92 -9.56
CA SER A 145 -1.18 14.09 -8.11
C SER A 145 0.06 14.87 -7.67
#